data_6bfd9408758ad9fc46874e2781be57ed
#
_entry.id   6bfd9408758ad9fc46874e2781be57ed
#
_cell.length_a   1.000
_cell.length_b   1.000
_cell.length_c   1.000
_cell.angle_alpha   90.00
_cell.angle_beta   90.00
_cell.angle_gamma   90.00
#
_symmetry.space_group_name_H-M   'P 1'
#
loop_
_entity.id
_entity.type
_entity.pdbx_description
1 polymer ?
#
loop_
_entity_poly.entity_id
_entity_poly.type
_entity_poly.pdbx_seq_one_letter_code
_entity_poly.pdbx_strand_id
1 'polypeptide(L)'
;PDNDFTILRDLTIPAGDYWWNQYRIGIDFASRRKVSGELSASYGDFYFGDRWRVGAEATYYPWKRLGLSLDYAYNHVSFPLGVADAHIGAGRALINFTTNLVWAHLVQYDSLSESVGYNSRLIWEYRPGSKLFAVFNQNYLAENLTLTLRQTEVTLKAGAIFRF
;
A
#
# COMPACT_ATOMS: atom_id res chain seq x y z
N PRO A 1 -19.56 0.86 14.84
CA PRO A 1 -20.17 0.60 13.53
C PRO A 1 -21.68 0.44 13.68
N ASP A 2 -22.45 0.86 12.67
CA ASP A 2 -23.92 0.82 12.67
C ASP A 2 -24.47 -0.57 12.34
N ASN A 3 -23.65 -1.47 11.78
CA ASN A 3 -23.99 -2.84 11.45
C ASN A 3 -22.84 -3.78 11.82
N ASP A 4 -23.17 -5.06 12.01
CA ASP A 4 -22.19 -6.11 12.15
C ASP A 4 -21.35 -6.23 10.86
N PHE A 5 -20.05 -6.46 10.98
CA PHE A 5 -19.20 -6.70 9.83
C PHE A 5 -18.11 -7.72 10.13
N THR A 6 -17.67 -8.43 9.11
CA THR A 6 -16.64 -9.48 9.24
C THR A 6 -15.27 -8.92 8.87
N ILE A 7 -14.29 -9.05 9.77
CA ILE A 7 -12.91 -8.60 9.54
C ILE A 7 -12.04 -9.74 8.97
N LEU A 8 -12.22 -10.93 9.47
CA LEU A 8 -11.49 -12.14 9.08
C LEU A 8 -12.51 -13.19 8.72
N ARG A 9 -12.12 -14.18 7.91
CA ARG A 9 -13.02 -15.18 7.30
C ARG A 9 -14.19 -15.67 8.19
N ASP A 10 -14.05 -15.62 9.53
CA ASP A 10 -15.05 -16.08 10.48
C ASP A 10 -15.25 -15.17 11.70
N LEU A 11 -14.64 -13.99 11.74
CA LEU A 11 -14.75 -13.09 12.88
C LEU A 11 -15.68 -11.92 12.57
N THR A 12 -16.87 -11.95 13.14
CA THR A 12 -17.85 -10.86 13.05
C THR A 12 -17.69 -9.91 14.23
N ILE A 13 -17.57 -8.63 13.92
CA ILE A 13 -17.58 -7.54 14.89
C ILE A 13 -19.03 -7.07 15.02
N PRO A 14 -19.65 -7.16 16.22
CA PRO A 14 -20.99 -6.65 16.43
C PRO A 14 -21.09 -5.16 16.19
N ALA A 15 -22.28 -4.69 15.84
CA ALA A 15 -22.59 -3.26 15.86
C ALA A 15 -22.45 -2.70 17.27
N GLY A 16 -21.88 -1.51 17.42
CA GLY A 16 -21.71 -0.89 18.73
C GLY A 16 -20.65 0.20 18.75
N ASP A 17 -20.58 0.88 19.87
CA ASP A 17 -19.56 1.88 20.14
C ASP A 17 -18.35 1.22 20.80
N TYR A 18 -17.17 1.45 20.21
CA TYR A 18 -15.91 0.91 20.69
C TYR A 18 -14.98 2.06 21.04
N TRP A 19 -14.35 1.97 22.21
CA TRP A 19 -13.32 2.88 22.66
C TRP A 19 -12.00 2.14 22.65
N TRP A 20 -10.95 2.77 22.08
CA TRP A 20 -9.64 2.17 22.06
C TRP A 20 -8.53 3.17 22.37
N ASN A 21 -7.55 2.69 23.12
CA ASN A 21 -6.32 3.40 23.37
C ASN A 21 -5.23 2.76 22.52
N GLN A 22 -4.48 3.56 21.79
CA GLN A 22 -3.35 3.08 21.01
C GLN A 22 -2.11 3.90 21.35
N TYR A 23 -1.02 3.18 21.55
CA TYR A 23 0.31 3.74 21.78
C TYR A 23 1.15 3.48 20.54
N ARG A 24 1.86 4.51 20.08
CA ARG A 24 2.75 4.40 18.92
C ARG A 24 4.11 5.01 19.27
N ILE A 25 5.17 4.33 18.84
CA ILE A 25 6.53 4.84 18.79
C ILE A 25 7.03 4.73 17.36
N GLY A 26 7.79 5.72 16.90
CA GLY A 26 8.40 5.74 15.58
C GLY A 26 9.78 6.39 15.62
N ILE A 27 10.65 5.95 14.72
CA ILE A 27 11.98 6.48 14.52
C ILE A 27 12.17 6.76 13.04
N ASP A 28 12.34 8.05 12.70
CA ASP A 28 12.68 8.48 11.36
C ASP A 28 14.20 8.60 11.22
N PHE A 29 14.74 8.17 10.10
CA PHE A 29 16.17 8.25 9.84
C PHE A 29 16.48 8.79 8.44
N ALA A 30 17.56 9.57 8.39
CA ALA A 30 18.23 10.01 7.17
C ALA A 30 17.37 10.76 6.13
N SER A 31 16.41 11.62 6.55
CA SER A 31 15.48 12.35 5.67
C SER A 31 16.13 13.21 4.57
N ARG A 32 17.43 13.47 4.64
CA ARG A 32 18.18 14.30 3.66
C ARG A 32 19.24 13.53 2.86
N ARG A 33 19.26 12.21 2.96
CA ARG A 33 20.23 11.36 2.26
C ARG A 33 19.58 10.61 1.10
N LYS A 34 20.40 9.89 0.33
CA LYS A 34 19.91 8.99 -0.73
C LYS A 34 19.04 7.86 -0.21
N VAL A 35 19.21 7.50 1.06
CA VAL A 35 18.41 6.52 1.78
C VAL A 35 17.75 7.23 2.94
N SER A 36 16.44 7.02 3.08
CA SER A 36 15.63 7.47 4.22
C SER A 36 14.64 6.38 4.61
N GLY A 37 14.10 6.46 5.79
CA GLY A 37 13.10 5.50 6.22
C GLY A 37 12.51 5.80 7.58
N GLU A 38 11.53 5.00 7.97
CA GLU A 38 10.86 5.02 9.26
C GLU A 38 10.74 3.57 9.78
N LEU A 39 10.94 3.40 11.06
CA LEU A 39 10.54 2.21 11.80
C LEU A 39 9.48 2.62 12.81
N SER A 40 8.40 1.89 12.89
CA SER A 40 7.30 2.17 13.81
C SER A 40 6.79 0.92 14.48
N ALA A 41 6.34 1.08 15.73
CA ALA A 41 5.63 0.05 16.45
C ALA A 41 4.42 0.67 17.13
N SER A 42 3.30 -0.03 17.16
CA SER A 42 2.11 0.38 17.89
C SER A 42 1.45 -0.81 18.57
N TYR A 43 0.87 -0.54 19.74
CA TYR A 43 0.09 -1.49 20.51
C TYR A 43 -1.14 -0.79 21.07
N GLY A 44 -2.24 -1.51 21.19
CA GLY A 44 -3.45 -1.02 21.83
C GLY A 44 -4.69 -1.83 21.51
N ASP A 45 -5.79 -1.35 22.03
CA ASP A 45 -7.09 -1.98 21.86
C ASP A 45 -7.50 -2.02 20.38
N PHE A 46 -8.18 -3.08 20.00
CA PHE A 46 -8.74 -3.24 18.66
C PHE A 46 -10.08 -3.98 18.74
N TYR A 47 -11.19 -3.22 18.73
CA TYR A 47 -12.55 -3.67 19.02
C TYR A 47 -12.64 -4.31 20.40
N PHE A 48 -12.83 -5.64 20.49
CA PHE A 48 -12.89 -6.42 21.73
C PHE A 48 -11.62 -7.25 21.97
N GLY A 49 -10.53 -6.89 21.35
CA GLY A 49 -9.22 -7.53 21.45
C GLY A 49 -8.08 -6.53 21.44
N ASP A 50 -6.88 -7.03 21.26
CA ASP A 50 -5.64 -6.27 21.20
C ASP A 50 -4.99 -6.37 19.83
N ARG A 51 -4.33 -5.30 19.41
CA ARG A 51 -3.51 -5.30 18.20
C ARG A 51 -2.14 -4.70 18.48
N TRP A 52 -1.11 -5.39 18.04
CA TRP A 52 0.18 -4.76 17.86
C TRP A 52 0.60 -4.79 16.40
N ARG A 53 1.29 -3.75 15.99
CA ARG A 53 1.76 -3.56 14.63
C ARG A 53 3.22 -3.12 14.64
N VAL A 54 4.01 -3.71 13.77
CA VAL A 54 5.36 -3.26 13.44
C VAL A 54 5.38 -2.85 11.98
N GLY A 55 5.92 -1.66 11.69
CA GLY A 55 6.05 -1.12 10.35
C GLY A 55 7.48 -0.71 10.05
N ALA A 56 7.90 -0.92 8.83
CA ALA A 56 9.15 -0.44 8.28
C ALA A 56 8.91 0.19 6.91
N GLU A 57 9.45 1.37 6.71
CA GLU A 57 9.46 2.06 5.41
C GLU A 57 10.89 2.44 5.07
N ALA A 58 11.26 2.23 3.81
CA ALA A 58 12.56 2.63 3.29
C ALA A 58 12.39 3.25 1.90
N THR A 59 13.07 4.36 1.66
CA THR A 59 13.14 5.02 0.37
C THR A 59 14.59 5.19 -0.04
N TYR A 60 14.88 4.88 -1.31
CA TYR A 60 16.21 4.95 -1.88
C TYR A 60 16.20 5.68 -3.22
N TYR A 61 17.06 6.68 -3.34
CA TYR A 61 17.29 7.43 -4.58
C TYR A 61 18.70 7.13 -5.11
N PRO A 62 18.91 6.06 -5.90
CA PRO A 62 20.23 5.75 -6.48
C PRO A 62 20.74 6.89 -7.35
N TRP A 63 19.84 7.54 -8.11
CA TRP A 63 20.10 8.76 -8.86
C TRP A 63 18.85 9.63 -8.99
N LYS A 64 19.00 10.86 -9.48
CA LYS A 64 17.95 11.90 -9.49
C LYS A 64 16.65 11.51 -10.23
N ARG A 65 16.70 10.51 -11.10
CA ARG A 65 15.57 10.08 -11.93
C ARG A 65 14.90 8.79 -11.46
N LEU A 66 15.45 8.12 -10.46
CA LEU A 66 14.89 6.88 -9.93
C LEU A 66 14.68 7.00 -8.42
N GLY A 67 13.44 6.80 -8.00
CA GLY A 67 13.06 6.61 -6.61
C GLY A 67 12.54 5.18 -6.43
N LEU A 68 13.02 4.51 -5.40
CA LEU A 68 12.57 3.19 -4.98
C LEU A 68 12.07 3.30 -3.54
N SER A 69 10.89 2.74 -3.25
CA SER A 69 10.38 2.65 -1.89
C SER A 69 9.93 1.24 -1.58
N LEU A 70 10.13 0.84 -0.36
CA LEU A 70 9.64 -0.41 0.20
C LEU A 70 8.91 -0.09 1.49
N ASP A 71 7.69 -0.59 1.61
CA ASP A 71 6.86 -0.50 2.81
C ASP A 71 6.51 -1.90 3.27
N TYR A 72 6.59 -2.15 4.55
CA TYR A 72 6.18 -3.41 5.14
C TYR A 72 5.48 -3.16 6.47
N ALA A 73 4.39 -3.86 6.72
CA ALA A 73 3.69 -3.85 7.99
C ALA A 73 3.30 -5.27 8.38
N TYR A 74 3.64 -5.64 9.60
CA TYR A 74 3.13 -6.81 10.27
C TYR A 74 2.10 -6.37 11.31
N ASN A 75 0.93 -7.01 11.30
CA ASN A 75 -0.12 -6.80 12.28
C ASN A 75 -0.44 -8.14 12.94
N HIS A 76 -0.44 -8.13 14.25
CA HIS A 76 -0.91 -9.24 15.07
C HIS A 76 -2.13 -8.78 15.85
N VAL A 77 -3.24 -9.48 15.67
CA VAL A 77 -4.50 -9.17 16.34
C VAL A 77 -4.93 -10.36 17.15
N SER A 78 -5.14 -10.14 18.44
CA SER A 78 -5.59 -11.16 19.39
C SER A 78 -7.02 -10.85 19.83
N PHE A 79 -7.91 -11.79 19.63
CA PHE A 79 -9.29 -11.75 20.08
C PHE A 79 -9.57 -12.92 21.05
N PRO A 80 -10.60 -12.86 21.88
CA PRO A 80 -11.00 -13.97 22.74
C PRO A 80 -11.29 -15.28 21.98
N LEU A 81 -11.64 -15.19 20.70
CA LEU A 81 -12.00 -16.29 19.82
C LEU A 81 -10.88 -16.76 18.88
N GLY A 82 -9.72 -16.10 18.89
CA GLY A 82 -8.60 -16.47 18.03
C GLY A 82 -7.62 -15.35 17.80
N VAL A 83 -6.59 -15.68 17.04
CA VAL A 83 -5.49 -14.78 16.69
C VAL A 83 -5.42 -14.66 15.16
N ALA A 84 -5.07 -13.48 14.68
CA ALA A 84 -4.83 -13.25 13.27
C ALA A 84 -3.54 -12.49 13.03
N ASP A 85 -2.79 -12.98 12.07
CA ASP A 85 -1.53 -12.39 11.61
C ASP A 85 -1.70 -11.87 10.18
N ALA A 86 -1.29 -10.62 9.95
CA ALA A 86 -1.35 -9.99 8.64
C ALA A 86 0.00 -9.40 8.25
N HIS A 87 0.49 -9.81 7.09
CA HIS A 87 1.67 -9.26 6.45
C HIS A 87 1.25 -8.44 5.23
N ILE A 88 1.58 -7.17 5.23
CA ILE A 88 1.28 -6.25 4.13
C ILE A 88 2.59 -5.67 3.65
N GLY A 89 2.87 -5.80 2.37
CA GLY A 89 4.08 -5.26 1.75
C GLY A 89 3.77 -4.46 0.51
N ALA A 90 4.52 -3.39 0.25
CA ALA A 90 4.44 -2.64 -0.98
C ALA A 90 5.83 -2.21 -1.45
N GLY A 91 6.09 -2.41 -2.74
CA GLY A 91 7.28 -1.92 -3.41
C GLY A 91 6.88 -0.91 -4.49
N ARG A 92 7.53 0.26 -4.51
CA ARG A 92 7.30 1.29 -5.52
C ARG A 92 8.58 1.61 -6.26
N ALA A 93 8.45 1.85 -7.57
CA ALA A 93 9.52 2.42 -8.37
C ALA A 93 8.96 3.61 -9.16
N LEU A 94 9.62 4.75 -9.07
CA LEU A 94 9.30 5.97 -9.78
C LEU A 94 10.46 6.33 -10.70
N ILE A 95 10.20 6.32 -12.01
CA ILE A 95 11.20 6.62 -13.04
C ILE A 95 10.81 7.92 -13.75
N ASN A 96 11.62 8.96 -13.56
CA ASN A 96 11.44 10.24 -14.22
C ASN A 96 12.34 10.30 -15.46
N PHE A 97 11.82 9.93 -16.63
CA PHE A 97 12.58 10.02 -17.90
C PHE A 97 12.90 11.49 -18.25
N THR A 98 11.89 12.33 -18.09
CA THR A 98 12.00 13.79 -18.24
C THR A 98 11.15 14.45 -17.15
N THR A 99 11.12 15.79 -17.12
CA THR A 99 10.22 16.56 -16.26
C THR A 99 8.73 16.30 -16.58
N ASN A 100 8.45 15.83 -17.81
CA ASN A 100 7.10 15.69 -18.32
C ASN A 100 6.70 14.23 -18.60
N LEU A 101 7.63 13.27 -18.44
CA LEU A 101 7.38 11.85 -18.66
C LEU A 101 7.84 11.05 -17.43
N VAL A 102 6.86 10.45 -16.76
CA VAL A 102 7.05 9.70 -15.52
C VAL A 102 6.43 8.31 -15.68
N TRP A 103 7.14 7.30 -15.20
CA TRP A 103 6.67 5.94 -15.14
C TRP A 103 6.72 5.44 -13.69
N ALA A 104 5.57 5.13 -13.14
CA ALA A 104 5.41 4.66 -11.77
C ALA A 104 4.97 3.19 -11.75
N HIS A 105 5.58 2.43 -10.87
CA HIS A 105 5.22 1.04 -10.61
C HIS A 105 4.90 0.86 -9.14
N LEU A 106 3.94 -0.01 -8.86
CA LEU A 106 3.56 -0.43 -7.51
C LEU A 106 3.29 -1.93 -7.54
N VAL A 107 3.93 -2.65 -6.65
CA VAL A 107 3.58 -4.03 -6.30
C VAL A 107 3.12 -4.04 -4.86
N GLN A 108 2.00 -4.68 -4.57
CA GLN A 108 1.45 -4.82 -3.23
C GLN A 108 1.16 -6.28 -2.93
N TYR A 109 1.45 -6.71 -1.73
CA TYR A 109 1.11 -8.03 -1.20
C TYR A 109 0.31 -7.89 0.08
N ASP A 110 -0.73 -8.69 0.21
CA ASP A 110 -1.54 -8.81 1.42
C ASP A 110 -1.77 -10.30 1.72
N SER A 111 -1.29 -10.74 2.89
CA SER A 111 -1.38 -12.12 3.30
C SER A 111 -2.79 -12.56 3.73
N LEU A 112 -3.66 -11.63 4.14
CA LEU A 112 -5.03 -11.98 4.53
C LEU A 112 -5.90 -12.28 3.32
N SER A 113 -5.76 -11.48 2.27
CA SER A 113 -6.45 -11.71 1.00
C SER A 113 -5.69 -12.67 0.07
N GLU A 114 -4.47 -13.10 0.48
CA GLU A 114 -3.58 -13.94 -0.33
C GLU A 114 -3.42 -13.36 -1.75
N SER A 115 -3.25 -12.04 -1.84
CA SER A 115 -3.26 -11.34 -3.10
C SER A 115 -1.98 -10.57 -3.38
N VAL A 116 -1.60 -10.53 -4.66
CA VAL A 116 -0.56 -9.64 -5.17
C VAL A 116 -1.18 -8.73 -6.22
N GLY A 117 -1.11 -7.42 -5.97
CA GLY A 117 -1.50 -6.39 -6.92
C GLY A 117 -0.27 -5.79 -7.60
N TYR A 118 -0.34 -5.62 -8.91
CA TYR A 118 0.63 -4.86 -9.69
C TYR A 118 -0.05 -3.73 -10.43
N ASN A 119 0.47 -2.51 -10.27
CA ASN A 119 0.05 -1.32 -11.01
C ASN A 119 1.25 -0.69 -11.72
N SER A 120 1.10 -0.41 -12.99
CA SER A 120 2.07 0.32 -13.79
C SER A 120 1.39 1.52 -14.44
N ARG A 121 1.90 2.72 -14.22
CA ARG A 121 1.32 3.96 -14.71
C ARG A 121 2.34 4.81 -15.41
N LEU A 122 2.12 5.06 -16.70
CA LEU A 122 2.86 6.03 -17.51
C LEU A 122 2.06 7.32 -17.57
N ILE A 123 2.71 8.44 -17.24
CA ILE A 123 2.14 9.80 -17.30
C ILE A 123 3.00 10.64 -18.19
N TRP A 124 2.40 11.19 -19.25
CA TRP A 124 3.09 12.08 -20.18
C TRP A 124 2.34 13.40 -20.32
N GLU A 125 2.95 14.47 -19.86
CA GLU A 125 2.48 15.83 -20.10
C GLU A 125 3.12 16.36 -21.39
N TYR A 126 2.46 16.13 -22.52
CA TYR A 126 2.99 16.49 -23.85
C TYR A 126 2.91 18.00 -24.14
N ARG A 127 2.03 18.74 -23.42
CA ARG A 127 1.93 20.20 -23.37
C ARG A 127 1.48 20.63 -21.99
N PRO A 128 1.79 21.87 -21.53
CA PRO A 128 1.30 22.40 -20.27
C PRO A 128 -0.22 22.24 -20.14
N GLY A 129 -0.66 21.50 -19.11
CA GLY A 129 -2.08 21.22 -18.86
C GLY A 129 -2.70 20.10 -19.72
N SER A 130 -1.94 19.47 -20.61
CA SER A 130 -2.42 18.35 -21.45
C SER A 130 -1.65 17.08 -21.16
N LYS A 131 -2.34 16.05 -20.66
CA LYS A 131 -1.72 14.81 -20.17
C LYS A 131 -2.32 13.58 -20.83
N LEU A 132 -1.46 12.60 -21.07
CA LEU A 132 -1.83 11.24 -21.42
C LEU A 132 -1.46 10.31 -20.25
N PHE A 133 -2.35 9.38 -19.96
CA PHE A 133 -2.15 8.35 -18.94
C PHE A 133 -2.36 6.98 -19.58
N ALA A 134 -1.41 6.09 -19.36
CA ALA A 134 -1.57 4.68 -19.62
C ALA A 134 -1.42 3.95 -18.29
N VAL A 135 -2.41 3.18 -17.90
CA VAL A 135 -2.43 2.42 -16.65
C VAL A 135 -2.64 0.94 -16.97
N PHE A 136 -1.81 0.11 -16.38
CA PHE A 136 -1.88 -1.34 -16.47
C PHE A 136 -1.96 -1.90 -15.05
N ASN A 137 -3.01 -2.66 -14.77
CA ASN A 137 -3.25 -3.31 -13.50
C ASN A 137 -3.33 -4.81 -13.68
N GLN A 138 -2.72 -5.54 -12.75
CA GLN A 138 -2.90 -6.98 -12.61
C GLN A 138 -3.11 -7.35 -11.15
N ASN A 139 -4.04 -8.28 -10.92
CA ASN A 139 -4.25 -8.90 -9.63
C ASN A 139 -4.05 -10.40 -9.73
N TYR A 140 -3.31 -10.93 -8.79
CA TYR A 140 -2.99 -12.35 -8.66
C TYR A 140 -3.46 -12.86 -7.30
N LEU A 141 -3.91 -14.10 -7.28
CA LEU A 141 -4.01 -14.88 -6.05
C LEU A 141 -2.64 -15.53 -5.81
N ALA A 142 -2.15 -15.44 -4.57
CA ALA A 142 -0.85 -15.94 -4.15
C ALA A 142 -1.05 -17.07 -3.13
N GLU A 143 -1.30 -18.28 -3.58
CA GLU A 143 -1.48 -19.46 -2.75
C GLU A 143 -0.29 -20.42 -2.92
N ASN A 144 0.27 -20.92 -1.79
CA ASN A 144 1.35 -21.90 -1.79
C ASN A 144 2.52 -21.55 -2.73
N LEU A 145 2.98 -20.29 -2.70
CA LEU A 145 4.03 -19.73 -3.57
C LEU A 145 3.71 -19.78 -5.08
N THR A 146 2.44 -20.02 -5.43
CA THR A 146 1.96 -19.98 -6.81
C THR A 146 1.16 -18.70 -7.03
N LEU A 147 1.47 -17.97 -8.12
CA LEU A 147 0.74 -16.78 -8.53
C LEU A 147 -0.25 -17.15 -9.64
N THR A 148 -1.54 -17.03 -9.35
CA THR A 148 -2.61 -17.25 -10.32
C THR A 148 -3.21 -15.92 -10.72
N LEU A 149 -3.11 -15.55 -11.99
CA LEU A 149 -3.69 -14.31 -12.51
C LEU A 149 -5.22 -14.33 -12.38
N ARG A 150 -5.78 -13.32 -11.74
CA ARG A 150 -7.23 -13.15 -11.54
C ARG A 150 -7.82 -12.10 -12.47
N GLN A 151 -7.11 -10.99 -12.63
CA GLN A 151 -7.61 -9.85 -13.39
C GLN A 151 -6.49 -9.10 -14.07
N THR A 152 -6.75 -8.64 -15.28
CA THR A 152 -5.91 -7.67 -16.00
C THR A 152 -6.80 -6.52 -16.47
N GLU A 153 -6.37 -5.29 -16.24
CA GLU A 153 -7.05 -4.09 -16.69
C GLU A 153 -6.04 -3.15 -17.36
N VAL A 154 -6.43 -2.59 -18.50
CA VAL A 154 -5.69 -1.54 -19.21
C VAL A 154 -6.58 -0.33 -19.36
N THR A 155 -6.10 0.82 -18.90
CA THR A 155 -6.83 2.09 -19.00
C THR A 155 -5.97 3.12 -19.69
N LEU A 156 -6.53 3.76 -20.73
CA LEU A 156 -5.94 4.92 -21.41
C LEU A 156 -6.82 6.14 -21.14
N LYS A 157 -6.22 7.24 -20.71
CA LYS A 157 -6.91 8.52 -20.48
C LYS A 157 -6.13 9.66 -21.12
N ALA A 158 -6.85 10.57 -21.76
CA ALA A 158 -6.31 11.82 -22.28
C ALA A 158 -7.07 12.99 -21.66
N GLY A 159 -6.35 14.00 -21.19
CA GLY A 159 -6.90 15.24 -20.68
C GLY A 159 -6.22 16.43 -21.37
N ALA A 160 -6.99 17.46 -21.71
CA ALA A 160 -6.47 18.69 -22.27
C ALA A 160 -7.14 19.90 -21.62
N ILE A 161 -6.36 20.93 -21.32
CA ILE A 161 -6.85 22.24 -20.86
C ILE A 161 -6.72 23.22 -22.01
N PHE A 162 -7.85 23.78 -22.43
CA PHE A 162 -7.90 24.88 -23.41
C PHE A 162 -8.02 26.17 -22.61
N ARG A 163 -7.10 27.12 -22.83
CA ARG A 163 -7.19 28.49 -22.32
C ARG A 163 -7.51 29.38 -23.49
N PHE A 164 -8.62 30.08 -23.39
CA PHE A 164 -9.05 31.11 -24.36
C PHE A 164 -8.61 32.47 -23.85
#